data_be8d7710152e3e6ac7cc74738ee859b0
#
_entry.id   be8d7710152e3e6ac7cc74738ee859b0
#
_cell.length_a   1.000
_cell.length_b   1.000
_cell.length_c   1.000
_cell.angle_alpha   90.00
_cell.angle_beta   90.00
_cell.angle_gamma   90.00
#
_symmetry.space_group_name_H-M   'P 1'
#
loop_
_entity.id
_entity.type
_entity.pdbx_description
1 polymer ?
#
loop_
_entity_poly.entity_id
_entity_poly.type
_entity_poly.pdbx_seq_one_letter_code
_entity_poly.pdbx_strand_id
1 'polypeptide(L)'
;MPRKARERSATGCYHIMARGINHTAIYNDDADNMNFLHILDFCADEDFTIFAYCLMGNHFHLLAKADADVLQHVMKAVGIRYVAYFNRRYQRDGPLFRGRYNSQPVTTKGYFLRVLRYIHRNPVAAGIVQEMQDYPWSSYLDYFGSRKKVLCQVDTSYALALHGLEWLRSYHCLLY
;
A
#
# COMPACT_ATOMS: atom_id res chain seq x y z
N MET A 1 -17.98 6.94 -21.64
CA MET A 1 -18.60 5.79 -20.95
C MET A 1 -18.68 6.09 -19.46
N PRO A 2 -19.81 5.83 -18.80
CA PRO A 2 -19.94 5.96 -17.35
C PRO A 2 -18.94 5.03 -16.68
N ARG A 3 -18.22 5.52 -15.66
CA ARG A 3 -17.26 4.69 -14.92
C ARG A 3 -18.01 3.68 -14.06
N LYS A 4 -17.64 2.41 -14.19
CA LYS A 4 -18.21 1.32 -13.37
C LYS A 4 -18.01 1.63 -11.87
N ALA A 5 -19.05 1.36 -11.06
CA ALA A 5 -18.93 1.44 -9.60
C ALA A 5 -17.85 0.45 -9.12
N ARG A 6 -17.17 0.79 -8.02
CA ARG A 6 -16.22 -0.15 -7.40
C ARG A 6 -16.98 -1.31 -6.78
N GLU A 7 -16.42 -2.50 -6.91
CA GLU A 7 -16.93 -3.69 -6.28
C GLU A 7 -16.74 -3.60 -4.76
N ARG A 8 -17.76 -3.96 -3.99
CA ARG A 8 -17.69 -3.98 -2.53
C ARG A 8 -17.16 -5.34 -2.06
N SER A 9 -16.26 -5.32 -1.09
CA SER A 9 -15.74 -6.53 -0.47
C SER A 9 -16.68 -7.03 0.63
N ALA A 10 -17.01 -8.31 0.62
CA ALA A 10 -17.76 -8.94 1.69
C ALA A 10 -16.95 -9.06 3.01
N THR A 11 -15.61 -9.03 2.93
CA THR A 11 -14.72 -9.07 4.09
C THR A 11 -14.30 -7.68 4.57
N GLY A 12 -14.63 -6.63 3.81
CA GLY A 12 -14.10 -5.29 4.00
C GLY A 12 -12.64 -5.13 3.58
N CYS A 13 -11.94 -6.20 3.18
CA CYS A 13 -10.53 -6.13 2.78
C CYS A 13 -10.39 -5.79 1.28
N TYR A 14 -9.43 -4.92 0.97
CA TYR A 14 -9.15 -4.47 -0.39
C TYR A 14 -7.66 -4.41 -0.68
N HIS A 15 -7.29 -4.86 -1.88
CA HIS A 15 -6.02 -4.52 -2.50
C HIS A 15 -6.18 -3.22 -3.29
N ILE A 16 -5.48 -2.18 -2.87
CA ILE A 16 -5.59 -0.83 -3.40
C ILE A 16 -4.31 -0.47 -4.12
N MET A 17 -4.43 0.16 -5.29
CA MET A 17 -3.29 0.66 -6.04
C MET A 17 -3.62 1.97 -6.74
N ALA A 18 -2.63 2.84 -6.89
CA ALA A 18 -2.67 3.97 -7.80
C ALA A 18 -1.31 4.15 -8.47
N ARG A 19 -1.32 4.68 -9.68
CA ARG A 19 -0.11 4.88 -10.49
C ARG A 19 -0.04 6.31 -11.00
N GLY A 20 1.16 6.82 -11.12
CA GLY A 20 1.45 8.10 -11.75
C GLY A 20 0.95 8.16 -13.20
N ILE A 21 0.49 9.34 -13.62
CA ILE A 21 0.09 9.60 -14.99
C ILE A 21 1.29 9.36 -15.92
N ASN A 22 1.07 8.75 -17.08
CA ASN A 22 2.13 8.44 -18.04
C ASN A 22 3.35 7.71 -17.45
N HIS A 23 3.13 6.88 -16.41
CA HIS A 23 4.18 6.20 -15.67
C HIS A 23 5.19 7.12 -14.97
N THR A 24 4.86 8.39 -14.80
CA THR A 24 5.70 9.36 -14.09
C THR A 24 5.93 8.90 -12.65
N ALA A 25 7.15 9.13 -12.15
CA ALA A 25 7.47 8.93 -10.74
C ALA A 25 6.53 9.76 -9.85
N ILE A 26 6.05 9.14 -8.78
CA ILE A 26 5.22 9.80 -7.76
C ILE A 26 5.99 9.94 -6.44
N TYR A 27 7.18 9.37 -6.38
CA TYR A 27 8.16 9.56 -5.31
C TYR A 27 9.52 9.78 -5.99
N ASN A 28 10.14 10.93 -5.76
CA ASN A 28 11.45 11.27 -6.33
C ASN A 28 12.58 11.04 -5.33
N ASP A 29 12.27 11.06 -4.03
CA ASP A 29 13.22 10.83 -2.96
C ASP A 29 12.54 10.28 -1.69
N ASP A 30 13.36 10.03 -0.66
CA ASP A 30 12.90 9.50 0.63
C ASP A 30 11.92 10.44 1.35
N ALA A 31 12.02 11.75 1.15
CA ALA A 31 11.11 12.70 1.76
C ALA A 31 9.70 12.60 1.17
N ASP A 32 9.56 12.25 -0.12
CA ASP A 32 8.28 12.00 -0.75
C ASP A 32 7.63 10.72 -0.20
N ASN A 33 8.42 9.65 -0.09
CA ASN A 33 7.96 8.39 0.51
C ASN A 33 7.50 8.59 1.96
N MET A 34 8.30 9.28 2.77
CA MET A 34 7.97 9.61 4.16
C MET A 34 6.68 10.43 4.25
N ASN A 35 6.56 11.47 3.42
CA ASN A 35 5.40 12.34 3.43
C ASN A 35 4.12 11.58 3.03
N PHE A 36 4.21 10.69 2.02
CA PHE A 36 3.07 9.85 1.64
C PHE A 36 2.61 8.97 2.80
N LEU A 37 3.54 8.29 3.49
CA LEU A 37 3.23 7.43 4.62
C LEU A 37 2.65 8.22 5.80
N HIS A 38 3.19 9.40 6.11
CA HIS A 38 2.61 10.28 7.14
C HIS A 38 1.19 10.74 6.78
N ILE A 39 0.94 11.08 5.51
CA ILE A 39 -0.41 11.45 5.06
C ILE A 39 -1.36 10.26 5.15
N LEU A 40 -0.90 9.07 4.76
CA LEU A 40 -1.69 7.85 4.84
C LEU A 40 -2.07 7.54 6.29
N ASP A 41 -1.10 7.54 7.19
CA ASP A 41 -1.27 7.31 8.63
C ASP A 41 -2.20 8.35 9.27
N PHE A 42 -2.03 9.62 8.92
CA PHE A 42 -2.89 10.72 9.38
C PHE A 42 -4.33 10.61 8.89
N CYS A 43 -4.55 10.08 7.68
CA CYS A 43 -5.89 9.94 7.09
C CYS A 43 -6.57 8.63 7.49
N ALA A 44 -5.80 7.63 7.91
CA ALA A 44 -6.34 6.39 8.46
C ALA A 44 -6.94 6.68 9.84
N ASP A 45 -8.20 6.34 10.01
CA ASP A 45 -8.93 6.43 11.27
C ASP A 45 -9.15 5.01 11.85
N GLU A 46 -9.91 4.91 12.96
CA GLU A 46 -10.19 3.64 13.63
C GLU A 46 -10.92 2.63 12.72
N ASP A 47 -11.62 3.11 11.71
CA ASP A 47 -12.36 2.29 10.74
C ASP A 47 -11.53 1.91 9.50
N PHE A 48 -10.26 2.35 9.44
CA PHE A 48 -9.35 2.08 8.33
C PHE A 48 -8.07 1.36 8.80
N THR A 49 -8.07 0.04 8.72
CA THR A 49 -6.92 -0.78 9.13
C THR A 49 -5.99 -1.06 7.96
N ILE A 50 -4.70 -0.73 8.10
CA ILE A 50 -3.66 -1.03 7.13
C ILE A 50 -2.98 -2.36 7.52
N PHE A 51 -2.96 -3.32 6.59
CA PHE A 51 -2.25 -4.59 6.78
C PHE A 51 -0.89 -4.62 6.07
N ALA A 52 -0.78 -4.00 4.90
CA ALA A 52 0.50 -3.93 4.19
C ALA A 52 0.54 -2.76 3.24
N TYR A 53 1.75 -2.27 2.97
CA TYR A 53 2.02 -1.31 1.91
C TYR A 53 3.36 -1.60 1.21
N CYS A 54 3.47 -1.11 -0.02
CA CYS A 54 4.73 -1.00 -0.74
C CYS A 54 4.65 0.22 -1.68
N LEU A 55 5.56 1.17 -1.48
CA LEU A 55 5.70 2.36 -2.31
C LEU A 55 6.74 2.08 -3.39
N MET A 56 6.32 2.03 -4.65
CA MET A 56 7.18 1.85 -5.81
C MET A 56 7.36 3.20 -6.50
N GLY A 57 8.47 3.46 -7.15
CA GLY A 57 8.78 4.79 -7.70
C GLY A 57 7.63 5.51 -8.42
N ASN A 58 6.80 4.80 -9.18
CA ASN A 58 5.68 5.38 -9.94
C ASN A 58 4.28 4.87 -9.54
N HIS A 59 4.16 4.05 -8.52
CA HIS A 59 2.88 3.53 -8.02
C HIS A 59 3.01 3.04 -6.58
N PHE A 60 1.90 2.73 -5.94
CA PHE A 60 1.90 2.06 -4.65
C PHE A 60 0.89 0.92 -4.62
N HIS A 61 1.13 0.00 -3.73
CA HIS A 61 0.20 -1.04 -3.31
C HIS A 61 -0.11 -0.89 -1.83
N LEU A 62 -1.37 -1.13 -1.48
CA LEU A 62 -1.87 -1.10 -0.12
C LEU A 62 -2.85 -2.26 0.08
N LEU A 63 -2.73 -2.99 1.16
CA LEU A 63 -3.73 -3.95 1.63
C LEU A 63 -4.36 -3.37 2.89
N ALA A 64 -5.65 -3.08 2.82
CA ALA A 64 -6.37 -2.45 3.93
C ALA A 64 -7.76 -3.05 4.11
N LYS A 65 -8.31 -2.84 5.31
CA LYS A 65 -9.70 -3.16 5.66
C LYS A 65 -10.44 -1.88 6.02
N ALA A 66 -11.58 -1.69 5.39
CA ALA A 66 -12.51 -0.61 5.68
C ALA A 66 -13.86 -0.89 5.03
N ASP A 67 -14.91 -0.21 5.46
CA ASP A 67 -16.12 -0.11 4.67
C ASP A 67 -15.89 0.70 3.39
N ALA A 68 -16.68 0.45 2.36
CA ALA A 68 -16.46 1.03 1.03
C ALA A 68 -16.49 2.57 1.04
N ASP A 69 -17.31 3.17 1.90
CA ASP A 69 -17.45 4.62 2.02
C ASP A 69 -16.28 5.24 2.79
N VAL A 70 -15.82 4.58 3.87
CA VAL A 70 -14.58 4.93 4.60
C VAL A 70 -13.37 4.84 3.68
N LEU A 71 -13.23 3.71 2.95
CA LEU A 71 -12.18 3.54 1.95
C LEU A 71 -12.15 4.68 0.94
N GLN A 72 -13.32 5.08 0.43
CA GLN A 72 -13.41 6.17 -0.54
C GLN A 72 -12.99 7.50 0.08
N HIS A 73 -13.42 7.77 1.32
CA HIS A 73 -13.08 9.00 2.04
C HIS A 73 -11.58 9.11 2.29
N VAL A 74 -10.99 8.09 2.90
CA VAL A 74 -9.55 8.05 3.24
C VAL A 74 -8.70 8.17 1.98
N MET A 75 -8.95 7.36 0.96
CA MET A 75 -8.14 7.39 -0.27
C MET A 75 -8.29 8.69 -1.07
N LYS A 76 -9.45 9.35 -0.99
CA LYS A 76 -9.64 10.70 -1.55
C LYS A 76 -8.82 11.73 -0.78
N ALA A 77 -8.84 11.68 0.56
CA ALA A 77 -8.07 12.59 1.42
C ALA A 77 -6.57 12.44 1.20
N VAL A 78 -6.07 11.21 1.17
CA VAL A 78 -4.66 10.88 0.86
C VAL A 78 -4.26 11.46 -0.51
N GLY A 79 -5.08 11.20 -1.54
CA GLY A 79 -4.79 11.67 -2.90
C GLY A 79 -4.73 13.19 -2.98
N ILE A 80 -5.69 13.91 -2.40
CA ILE A 80 -5.72 15.38 -2.41
C ILE A 80 -4.49 15.96 -1.70
N ARG A 81 -4.19 15.48 -0.48
CA ARG A 81 -3.08 15.99 0.33
C ARG A 81 -1.73 15.73 -0.31
N TYR A 82 -1.54 14.51 -0.82
CA TYR A 82 -0.27 14.14 -1.43
C TYR A 82 -0.03 14.87 -2.76
N VAL A 83 -1.04 14.98 -3.62
CA VAL A 83 -0.93 15.74 -4.89
C VAL A 83 -0.63 17.21 -4.62
N ALA A 84 -1.28 17.82 -3.63
CA ALA A 84 -1.00 19.22 -3.24
C ALA A 84 0.45 19.40 -2.74
N TYR A 85 0.94 18.46 -1.90
CA TYR A 85 2.33 18.46 -1.45
C TYR A 85 3.30 18.33 -2.63
N PHE A 86 3.12 17.31 -3.47
CA PHE A 86 4.01 16.99 -4.59
C PHE A 86 4.05 18.14 -5.62
N ASN A 87 2.90 18.66 -6.01
CA ASN A 87 2.82 19.76 -6.96
C ASN A 87 3.49 21.03 -6.42
N ARG A 88 3.26 21.39 -5.15
CA ARG A 88 3.94 22.52 -4.51
C ARG A 88 5.45 22.33 -4.45
N ARG A 89 5.92 21.13 -4.05
CA ARG A 89 7.34 20.83 -3.92
C ARG A 89 8.09 20.92 -5.25
N TYR A 90 7.47 20.41 -6.31
CA TYR A 90 8.10 20.31 -7.64
C TYR A 90 7.61 21.36 -8.64
N GLN A 91 6.91 22.40 -8.16
CA GLN A 91 6.39 23.49 -8.99
C GLN A 91 5.59 22.98 -10.20
N ARG A 92 4.70 22.01 -9.97
CA ARG A 92 3.88 21.37 -10.99
C ARG A 92 2.42 21.75 -10.84
N ASP A 93 1.70 21.68 -11.95
CA ASP A 93 0.25 21.79 -12.01
C ASP A 93 -0.39 20.51 -12.53
N GLY A 94 -1.68 20.32 -12.22
CA GLY A 94 -2.49 19.23 -12.74
C GLY A 94 -2.35 17.90 -11.99
N PRO A 95 -2.88 16.82 -12.58
CA PRO A 95 -2.97 15.52 -11.92
C PRO A 95 -1.60 14.84 -11.81
N LEU A 96 -1.37 14.18 -10.66
CA LEU A 96 -0.22 13.32 -10.44
C LEU A 96 -0.56 11.86 -10.76
N PHE A 97 -1.76 11.41 -10.35
CA PHE A 97 -2.20 10.04 -10.55
C PHE A 97 -3.00 9.85 -11.85
N ARG A 98 -2.89 8.68 -12.48
CA ARG A 98 -3.68 8.26 -13.62
C ARG A 98 -5.14 7.98 -13.22
N GLY A 99 -5.88 9.01 -12.91
CA GLY A 99 -7.27 8.90 -12.48
C GLY A 99 -7.42 8.45 -11.03
N ARG A 100 -8.55 7.78 -10.72
CA ARG A 100 -8.81 7.28 -9.36
C ARG A 100 -7.97 6.04 -9.06
N TYR A 101 -7.72 5.78 -7.76
CA TYR A 101 -7.16 4.51 -7.32
C TYR A 101 -8.04 3.32 -7.77
N ASN A 102 -7.41 2.18 -8.01
CA ASN A 102 -8.08 0.89 -8.18
C ASN A 102 -8.19 0.20 -6.81
N SER A 103 -9.29 -0.51 -6.58
CA SER A 103 -9.48 -1.36 -5.41
C SER A 103 -10.09 -2.69 -5.83
N GLN A 104 -9.42 -3.78 -5.48
CA GLN A 104 -9.87 -5.15 -5.73
C GLN A 104 -10.31 -5.77 -4.40
N PRO A 105 -11.55 -6.30 -4.28
CA PRO A 105 -12.00 -7.02 -3.11
C PRO A 105 -11.13 -8.24 -2.82
N VAL A 106 -10.71 -8.40 -1.56
CA VAL A 106 -9.99 -9.56 -1.07
C VAL A 106 -10.97 -10.41 -0.27
N THR A 107 -11.48 -11.48 -0.90
CA THR A 107 -12.67 -12.20 -0.42
C THR A 107 -12.39 -13.44 0.43
N THR A 108 -11.15 -13.94 0.45
CA THR A 108 -10.77 -15.13 1.20
C THR A 108 -9.46 -14.94 1.96
N LYS A 109 -9.27 -15.70 3.05
CA LYS A 109 -8.01 -15.71 3.82
C LYS A 109 -6.81 -16.09 2.96
N GLY A 110 -6.94 -17.11 2.11
CA GLY A 110 -5.86 -17.53 1.20
C GLY A 110 -5.52 -16.44 0.17
N TYR A 111 -6.51 -15.69 -0.31
CA TYR A 111 -6.27 -14.57 -1.21
C TYR A 111 -5.62 -13.39 -0.48
N PHE A 112 -6.03 -13.11 0.76
CA PHE A 112 -5.38 -12.11 1.62
C PHE A 112 -3.88 -12.37 1.74
N LEU A 113 -3.48 -13.58 2.07
CA LEU A 113 -2.07 -13.95 2.22
C LEU A 113 -1.29 -13.86 0.91
N ARG A 114 -1.91 -14.24 -0.23
CA ARG A 114 -1.28 -14.05 -1.55
C ARG A 114 -1.05 -12.58 -1.87
N VAL A 115 -2.03 -11.71 -1.59
CA VAL A 115 -1.90 -10.26 -1.80
C VAL A 115 -0.85 -9.66 -0.88
N LEU A 116 -0.84 -10.04 0.39
CA LEU A 116 0.18 -9.61 1.36
C LEU A 116 1.60 -9.93 0.84
N ARG A 117 1.82 -11.19 0.45
CA ARG A 117 3.09 -11.63 -0.13
C ARG A 117 3.42 -10.88 -1.42
N TYR A 118 2.45 -10.75 -2.32
CA TYR A 118 2.62 -10.01 -3.56
C TYR A 118 3.10 -8.59 -3.32
N ILE A 119 2.49 -7.87 -2.37
CA ILE A 119 2.85 -6.50 -2.02
C ILE A 119 4.31 -6.43 -1.55
N HIS A 120 4.72 -7.31 -0.65
CA HIS A 120 6.08 -7.32 -0.11
C HIS A 120 7.14 -7.74 -1.15
N ARG A 121 6.77 -8.62 -2.10
CA ARG A 121 7.69 -9.07 -3.16
C ARG A 121 7.84 -8.09 -4.33
N ASN A 122 7.01 -7.08 -4.44
CA ASN A 122 7.05 -6.15 -5.58
C ASN A 122 8.45 -5.58 -5.87
N PRO A 123 9.22 -5.09 -4.87
CA PRO A 123 10.55 -4.53 -5.13
C PRO A 123 11.55 -5.57 -5.66
N VAL A 124 11.48 -6.81 -5.18
CA VAL A 124 12.31 -7.92 -5.66
C VAL A 124 11.89 -8.33 -7.08
N ALA A 125 10.59 -8.47 -7.33
CA ALA A 125 10.05 -8.80 -8.64
C ALA A 125 10.36 -7.73 -9.71
N ALA A 126 10.51 -6.47 -9.28
CA ALA A 126 10.91 -5.35 -10.13
C ALA A 126 12.44 -5.21 -10.28
N GLY A 127 13.24 -6.07 -9.63
CA GLY A 127 14.70 -6.02 -9.66
C GLY A 127 15.31 -4.79 -8.96
N ILE A 128 14.56 -4.14 -8.08
CA ILE A 128 15.04 -2.95 -7.34
C ILE A 128 15.99 -3.36 -6.21
N VAL A 129 15.66 -4.46 -5.53
CA VAL A 129 16.47 -5.07 -4.47
C VAL A 129 16.53 -6.58 -4.68
N GLN A 130 17.49 -7.24 -4.05
CA GLN A 130 17.58 -8.71 -4.10
C GLN A 130 16.67 -9.36 -3.04
N GLU A 131 16.59 -8.75 -1.86
CA GLU A 131 15.83 -9.27 -0.73
C GLU A 131 14.76 -8.26 -0.29
N MET A 132 13.59 -8.74 0.17
CA MET A 132 12.48 -7.90 0.61
C MET A 132 12.84 -6.98 1.78
N GLN A 133 13.73 -7.43 2.65
CA GLN A 133 14.23 -6.68 3.80
C GLN A 133 15.08 -5.46 3.45
N ASP A 134 15.65 -5.44 2.24
CA ASP A 134 16.51 -4.35 1.77
C ASP A 134 15.70 -3.16 1.23
N TYR A 135 14.36 -3.32 1.12
CA TYR A 135 13.52 -2.25 0.62
C TYR A 135 12.81 -1.49 1.75
N PRO A 136 13.24 -0.26 2.08
CA PRO A 136 12.74 0.47 3.25
C PRO A 136 11.29 0.95 3.10
N TRP A 137 10.78 1.10 1.88
CA TRP A 137 9.46 1.66 1.57
C TRP A 137 8.36 0.61 1.44
N SER A 138 8.55 -0.51 2.13
CA SER A 138 7.59 -1.61 2.26
C SER A 138 7.34 -1.90 3.73
N SER A 139 6.13 -2.33 4.09
CA SER A 139 5.78 -2.80 5.43
C SER A 139 6.36 -4.17 5.79
N TYR A 140 7.21 -4.77 4.95
CA TYR A 140 7.82 -6.07 5.23
C TYR A 140 8.52 -6.12 6.60
N LEU A 141 9.32 -5.10 6.92
CA LEU A 141 10.07 -5.03 8.18
C LEU A 141 9.18 -4.89 9.43
N ASP A 142 7.96 -4.40 9.27
CA ASP A 142 7.02 -4.28 10.39
C ASP A 142 6.54 -5.66 10.87
N TYR A 143 6.47 -6.64 9.96
CA TYR A 143 6.10 -8.02 10.27
C TYR A 143 7.19 -8.80 11.03
N PHE A 144 8.44 -8.41 10.91
CA PHE A 144 9.59 -9.11 11.51
C PHE A 144 10.22 -8.35 12.68
N GLY A 145 9.61 -7.24 13.12
CA GLY A 145 10.13 -6.44 14.22
C GLY A 145 11.50 -5.78 13.96
N SER A 146 11.90 -5.73 12.68
CA SER A 146 13.22 -5.23 12.28
C SER A 146 13.23 -3.72 12.00
N ARG A 147 12.06 -3.08 11.97
CA ARG A 147 11.96 -1.65 11.71
C ARG A 147 12.29 -0.83 12.95
N LYS A 148 13.32 0.01 12.84
CA LYS A 148 13.77 0.90 13.94
C LYS A 148 12.81 2.06 14.24
N LYS A 149 12.04 2.51 13.24
CA LYS A 149 11.10 3.63 13.38
C LYS A 149 9.82 3.30 12.59
N VAL A 150 8.68 3.36 13.25
CA VAL A 150 7.37 3.21 12.59
C VAL A 150 7.18 4.35 11.59
N LEU A 151 6.89 4.01 10.34
CA LEU A 151 6.64 4.96 9.26
C LEU A 151 5.15 5.21 9.05
N CYS A 152 4.35 4.16 9.20
CA CYS A 152 2.91 4.14 9.12
C CYS A 152 2.41 2.97 9.95
N GLN A 153 1.31 3.11 10.66
CA GLN A 153 0.79 2.07 11.54
C GLN A 153 0.24 0.90 10.73
N VAL A 154 0.74 -0.30 11.00
CA VAL A 154 0.36 -1.53 10.30
C VAL A 154 -0.12 -2.57 11.30
N ASP A 155 -1.32 -3.12 11.09
CA ASP A 155 -1.81 -4.25 11.87
C ASP A 155 -1.25 -5.56 11.30
N THR A 156 -0.25 -6.11 11.97
CA THR A 156 0.34 -7.40 11.62
C THR A 156 -0.38 -8.58 12.27
N SER A 157 -1.20 -8.33 13.29
CA SER A 157 -1.81 -9.35 14.15
C SER A 157 -2.73 -10.29 13.37
N TYR A 158 -3.52 -9.76 12.46
CA TYR A 158 -4.44 -10.55 11.66
C TYR A 158 -3.73 -11.59 10.77
N ALA A 159 -2.66 -11.19 10.09
CA ALA A 159 -1.89 -12.10 9.25
C ALA A 159 -1.15 -13.17 10.08
N LEU A 160 -0.60 -12.76 11.24
CA LEU A 160 0.07 -13.66 12.18
C LEU A 160 -0.89 -14.69 12.78
N ALA A 161 -2.13 -14.27 13.11
CA ALA A 161 -3.16 -15.17 13.60
C ALA A 161 -3.63 -16.21 12.55
N LEU A 162 -3.51 -15.89 11.25
CA LEU A 162 -3.92 -16.80 10.18
C LEU A 162 -2.97 -17.98 9.99
N HIS A 163 -1.64 -17.77 10.12
CA HIS A 163 -0.65 -18.79 9.75
C HIS A 163 0.62 -18.84 10.61
N GLY A 164 0.75 -18.00 11.63
CA GLY A 164 1.93 -17.94 12.49
C GLY A 164 3.19 -17.40 11.82
N LEU A 165 4.24 -17.19 12.63
CA LEU A 165 5.52 -16.61 12.19
C LEU A 165 6.30 -17.52 11.21
N GLU A 166 6.14 -18.83 11.30
CA GLU A 166 6.86 -19.75 10.42
C GLU A 166 6.44 -19.65 8.96
N TRP A 167 5.14 -19.44 8.71
CA TRP A 167 4.66 -19.20 7.37
C TRP A 167 5.22 -17.91 6.77
N LEU A 168 5.35 -16.86 7.58
CA LEU A 168 5.99 -15.60 7.14
C LEU A 168 7.48 -15.81 6.85
N ARG A 169 8.17 -16.65 7.60
CA ARG A 169 9.58 -17.03 7.32
C ARG A 169 9.72 -17.86 6.05
N SER A 170 8.77 -18.71 5.72
CA SER A 170 8.75 -19.46 4.46
C SER A 170 8.48 -18.59 3.22
N TYR A 171 8.23 -17.29 3.41
CA TYR A 171 8.12 -16.30 2.33
C TYR A 171 9.33 -16.30 1.38
N HIS A 172 10.52 -16.64 1.91
CA HIS A 172 11.75 -16.73 1.12
C HIS A 172 11.82 -17.99 0.26
N CYS A 173 11.16 -19.08 0.67
CA CYS A 173 11.37 -20.40 0.06
C CYS A 173 10.41 -20.77 -1.06
N LEU A 174 9.32 -20.05 -1.27
CA LEU A 174 8.38 -20.34 -2.34
C LEU A 174 8.69 -19.48 -3.57
N LEU A 175 9.83 -19.79 -4.19
CA LEU A 175 10.14 -19.47 -5.58
C LEU A 175 9.27 -20.39 -6.46
N TYR A 176 8.00 -20.02 -6.70
CA TYR A 176 7.21 -20.50 -7.87
C TYR A 176 5.72 -20.23 -7.62
#